data_074a771af5e370dc3a10e579f794fad5
#
_entry.id   074a771af5e370dc3a10e579f794fad5
#
_cell.length_a   1.000
_cell.length_b   1.000
_cell.length_c   1.000
_cell.angle_alpha   90.00
_cell.angle_beta   90.00
_cell.angle_gamma   90.00
#
_symmetry.space_group_name_H-M   'P 1'
#
loop_
_entity.id
_entity.type
_entity.pdbx_description
1 polymer ?
#
loop_
_entity_poly.entity_id
_entity_poly.type
_entity_poly.pdbx_seq_one_letter_code
_entity_poly.pdbx_strand_id
1 'polypeptide(L)'
;MNSNKNLYAKLIPVMLCFFAMGFVDLVGIASNYVKADLDLTDSQANIFPSLVFFWFLIFSVPTGILMNKIGRKKTVLLSLIVTFASLLLPIFGDGYTLMLISFSLLGIGNALMQTSLNPLLSNIIAGEKLASTLTFGQFVKAIASFLAPYIAMWGAMQAIPTFGLGWRVLFPVYMVIAVFAIVLLGLTPI
;
A
#
# COMPACT_ATOMS: atom_id res chain seq x y z
N MET A 1 -13.10 -27.84 -15.34
CA MET A 1 -12.44 -27.74 -14.02
C MET A 1 -11.12 -26.97 -14.01
N ASN A 2 -10.33 -27.02 -15.10
CA ASN A 2 -9.04 -26.31 -15.18
C ASN A 2 -9.16 -24.78 -15.36
N SER A 3 -10.20 -24.29 -16.02
CA SER A 3 -10.40 -22.87 -16.28
C SER A 3 -10.56 -22.04 -15.01
N ASN A 4 -11.30 -22.55 -14.02
CA ASN A 4 -11.52 -21.86 -12.76
C ASN A 4 -10.26 -21.81 -11.89
N LYS A 5 -9.44 -22.86 -11.90
CA LYS A 5 -8.17 -22.86 -11.16
C LYS A 5 -7.20 -21.79 -11.68
N ASN A 6 -7.13 -21.62 -13.00
CA ASN A 6 -6.31 -20.58 -13.60
C ASN A 6 -6.80 -19.17 -13.27
N LEU A 7 -8.12 -18.98 -13.15
CA LEU A 7 -8.71 -17.71 -12.78
C LEU A 7 -8.33 -17.33 -11.34
N TYR A 8 -8.53 -18.22 -10.39
CA TYR A 8 -8.17 -17.99 -8.98
C TYR A 8 -6.66 -17.74 -8.81
N ALA A 9 -5.83 -18.49 -9.54
CA ALA A 9 -4.38 -18.29 -9.51
C ALA A 9 -3.96 -16.87 -9.95
N LYS A 10 -4.72 -16.22 -10.83
CA LYS A 10 -4.50 -14.83 -11.23
C LYS A 10 -5.13 -13.83 -10.26
N LEU A 11 -6.25 -14.16 -9.65
CA LEU A 11 -6.97 -13.27 -8.74
C LEU A 11 -6.27 -13.11 -7.39
N ILE A 12 -5.66 -14.17 -6.86
CA ILE A 12 -4.99 -14.12 -5.55
C ILE A 12 -3.90 -13.03 -5.49
N PRO A 13 -2.94 -12.96 -6.43
CA PRO A 13 -1.96 -11.89 -6.44
C PRO A 13 -2.58 -10.50 -6.56
N VAL A 14 -3.63 -10.36 -7.36
CA VAL A 14 -4.34 -9.09 -7.52
C VAL A 14 -5.04 -8.68 -6.23
N MET A 15 -5.63 -9.63 -5.50
CA MET A 15 -6.24 -9.33 -4.19
C MET A 15 -5.20 -8.92 -3.15
N LEU A 16 -4.00 -9.51 -3.17
CA LEU A 16 -2.88 -9.03 -2.35
C LEU A 16 -2.49 -7.59 -2.72
N CYS A 17 -2.55 -7.21 -3.99
CA CYS A 17 -2.33 -5.85 -4.42
C CYS A 17 -3.42 -4.90 -3.90
N PHE A 18 -4.67 -5.32 -3.86
CA PHE A 18 -5.75 -4.54 -3.21
C PHE A 18 -5.50 -4.37 -1.72
N PHE A 19 -5.02 -5.40 -1.04
CA PHE A 19 -4.61 -5.30 0.36
C PHE A 19 -3.49 -4.27 0.53
N ALA A 20 -2.45 -4.34 -0.31
CA ALA A 20 -1.35 -3.38 -0.32
C ALA A 20 -1.81 -1.95 -0.66
N MET A 21 -2.83 -1.79 -1.48
CA MET A 21 -3.43 -0.49 -1.75
C MET A 21 -3.98 0.17 -0.47
N GLY A 22 -4.40 -0.62 0.51
CA GLY A 22 -4.86 -0.14 1.80
C GLY A 22 -3.73 0.36 2.72
N PHE A 23 -2.46 0.11 2.39
CA PHE A 23 -1.32 0.55 3.20
C PHE A 23 -1.23 2.06 3.34
N VAL A 24 -1.68 2.81 2.34
CA VAL A 24 -1.70 4.27 2.38
C VAL A 24 -2.50 4.82 3.56
N ASP A 25 -3.53 4.10 3.98
CA ASP A 25 -4.40 4.54 5.08
C ASP A 25 -3.73 4.44 6.45
N LEU A 26 -2.57 3.76 6.54
CA LEU A 26 -1.75 3.76 7.75
C LEU A 26 -1.27 5.17 8.14
N VAL A 27 -1.23 6.11 7.20
CA VAL A 27 -0.77 7.48 7.47
C VAL A 27 -1.60 8.16 8.55
N GLY A 28 -2.89 7.86 8.64
CA GLY A 28 -3.79 8.41 9.66
C GLY A 28 -3.34 8.06 11.07
N ILE A 29 -3.12 6.77 11.35
CA ILE A 29 -2.66 6.35 12.68
C ILE A 29 -1.17 6.65 12.88
N ALA A 30 -0.36 6.51 11.86
CA ALA A 30 1.07 6.78 11.93
C ALA A 30 1.35 8.24 12.28
N SER A 31 0.61 9.19 11.70
CA SER A 31 0.79 10.61 12.00
C SER A 31 0.53 10.94 13.47
N ASN A 32 -0.42 10.26 14.11
CA ASN A 32 -0.69 10.42 15.54
C ASN A 32 0.48 9.95 16.40
N TYR A 33 1.07 8.80 16.07
CA TYR A 33 2.23 8.27 16.80
C TYR A 33 3.49 9.11 16.58
N VAL A 34 3.73 9.55 15.34
CA VAL A 34 4.87 10.43 15.04
C VAL A 34 4.73 11.78 15.74
N LYS A 35 3.51 12.32 15.80
CA LYS A 35 3.23 13.54 16.55
C LYS A 35 3.61 13.40 18.00
N ALA A 36 3.24 12.29 18.65
CA ALA A 36 3.55 12.03 20.04
C ALA A 36 5.07 11.79 20.25
N ASP A 37 5.70 11.01 19.39
CA ASP A 37 7.12 10.64 19.50
C ASP A 37 8.06 11.84 19.32
N LEU A 38 7.72 12.76 18.42
CA LEU A 38 8.55 13.92 18.08
C LEU A 38 8.02 15.25 18.67
N ASP A 39 6.98 15.19 19.50
CA ASP A 39 6.35 16.36 20.12
C ASP A 39 5.98 17.43 19.08
N LEU A 40 5.29 17.01 18.02
CA LEU A 40 4.90 17.88 16.92
C LEU A 40 3.61 18.64 17.25
N THR A 41 3.47 19.81 16.62
CA THR A 41 2.18 20.51 16.57
C THR A 41 1.20 19.79 15.67
N ASP A 42 -0.11 20.09 15.80
CA ASP A 42 -1.13 19.55 14.91
C ASP A 42 -0.86 19.88 13.43
N SER A 43 -0.39 21.10 13.17
CA SER A 43 -0.02 21.52 11.80
C SER A 43 1.12 20.69 11.23
N GLN A 44 2.14 20.40 12.02
CA GLN A 44 3.28 19.58 11.59
C GLN A 44 2.87 18.13 11.35
N ALA A 45 2.02 17.56 12.19
CA ALA A 45 1.53 16.20 12.02
C ALA A 45 0.59 16.06 10.82
N ASN A 46 -0.25 17.06 10.55
CA ASN A 46 -1.16 17.05 9.41
C ASN A 46 -0.48 17.18 8.05
N ILE A 47 0.80 17.54 8.02
CA ILE A 47 1.60 17.53 6.79
C ILE A 47 1.70 16.10 6.23
N PHE A 48 1.78 15.07 7.06
CA PHE A 48 1.95 13.68 6.60
C PHE A 48 0.79 13.22 5.72
N PRO A 49 -0.48 13.23 6.16
CA PRO A 49 -1.58 12.87 5.27
C PRO A 49 -1.71 13.84 4.09
N SER A 50 -1.43 15.12 4.27
CA SER A 50 -1.46 16.11 3.18
C SER A 50 -0.44 15.79 2.09
N LEU A 51 0.77 15.35 2.45
CA LEU A 51 1.78 14.90 1.49
C LEU A 51 1.34 13.71 0.67
N VAL A 52 0.67 12.73 1.30
CA VAL A 52 0.16 11.55 0.60
C VAL A 52 -0.81 11.98 -0.50
N PHE A 53 -1.78 12.83 -0.17
CA PHE A 53 -2.76 13.33 -1.15
C PHE A 53 -2.14 14.24 -2.20
N PHE A 54 -1.17 15.08 -1.82
CA PHE A 54 -0.45 15.97 -2.73
C PHE A 54 0.28 15.16 -3.81
N TRP A 55 1.05 14.15 -3.42
CA TRP A 55 1.77 13.30 -4.38
C TRP A 55 0.83 12.42 -5.19
N PHE A 56 -0.28 12.00 -4.63
CA PHE A 56 -1.33 11.33 -5.38
C PHE A 56 -1.86 12.22 -6.51
N LEU A 57 -2.15 13.47 -6.22
CA LEU A 57 -2.61 14.44 -7.21
C LEU A 57 -1.59 14.62 -8.35
N ILE A 58 -0.30 14.78 -8.00
CA ILE A 58 0.75 15.01 -9.00
C ILE A 58 1.00 13.77 -9.86
N PHE A 59 1.06 12.58 -9.26
CA PHE A 59 1.47 11.35 -9.95
C PHE A 59 0.33 10.59 -10.63
N SER A 60 -0.92 10.93 -10.40
CA SER A 60 -2.05 10.20 -10.99
C SER A 60 -2.06 10.24 -12.51
N VAL A 61 -1.90 11.41 -13.11
CA VAL A 61 -1.88 11.58 -14.58
C VAL A 61 -0.59 11.02 -15.20
N PRO A 62 0.61 11.33 -14.68
CA PRO A 62 1.84 10.72 -15.18
C PRO A 62 1.84 9.19 -15.11
N THR A 63 1.21 8.61 -14.08
CA THR A 63 1.06 7.15 -13.95
C THR A 63 0.21 6.56 -15.08
N GLY A 64 -0.87 7.23 -15.47
CA GLY A 64 -1.68 6.80 -16.61
C GLY A 64 -0.86 6.74 -17.89
N ILE A 65 -0.03 7.74 -18.14
CA ILE A 65 0.88 7.78 -19.29
C ILE A 65 1.92 6.66 -19.19
N LEU A 66 2.52 6.47 -18.02
CA LEU A 66 3.49 5.40 -17.78
C LEU A 66 2.88 4.02 -18.01
N MET A 67 1.68 3.80 -17.49
CA MET A 67 0.95 2.53 -17.65
C MET A 67 0.73 2.18 -19.14
N ASN A 68 0.46 3.18 -19.98
CA ASN A 68 0.33 2.97 -21.41
C ASN A 68 1.65 2.60 -22.09
N LYS A 69 2.79 3.03 -21.53
CA LYS A 69 4.12 2.71 -22.07
C LYS A 69 4.66 1.37 -21.63
N ILE A 70 4.57 1.05 -20.36
CA ILE A 70 5.20 -0.16 -19.78
C ILE A 70 4.21 -1.28 -19.48
N GLY A 71 2.92 -1.00 -19.57
CA GLY A 71 1.85 -1.95 -19.29
C GLY A 71 1.34 -1.89 -17.84
N ARG A 72 0.14 -2.42 -17.65
CA ARG A 72 -0.58 -2.37 -16.36
C ARG A 72 0.13 -3.17 -15.27
N LYS A 73 0.53 -4.40 -15.57
CA LYS A 73 1.22 -5.28 -14.60
C LYS A 73 2.53 -4.69 -14.10
N LYS A 74 3.36 -4.17 -15.00
CA LYS A 74 4.64 -3.56 -14.63
C LYS A 74 4.44 -2.31 -13.80
N THR A 75 3.42 -1.53 -14.08
CA THR A 75 3.07 -0.34 -13.28
C THR A 75 2.64 -0.73 -11.86
N VAL A 76 1.84 -1.79 -11.71
CA VAL A 76 1.48 -2.32 -10.39
C VAL A 76 2.72 -2.84 -9.64
N LEU A 77 3.60 -3.58 -10.30
CA LEU A 77 4.85 -4.03 -9.69
C LEU A 77 5.73 -2.86 -9.25
N LEU A 78 5.83 -1.82 -10.06
CA LEU A 78 6.56 -0.61 -9.70
C LEU A 78 5.95 0.06 -8.47
N SER A 79 4.61 0.11 -8.38
CA SER A 79 3.93 0.67 -7.22
C SER A 79 4.26 -0.09 -5.93
N LEU A 80 4.30 -1.43 -5.99
CA LEU A 80 4.66 -2.27 -4.85
C LEU A 80 6.12 -2.04 -4.42
N ILE A 81 7.03 -1.88 -5.37
CA ILE A 81 8.44 -1.58 -5.07
C ILE A 81 8.57 -0.21 -4.40
N VAL A 82 7.90 0.82 -4.91
CA VAL A 82 7.91 2.16 -4.31
C VAL A 82 7.29 2.13 -2.90
N THR A 83 6.19 1.43 -2.74
CA THR A 83 5.53 1.24 -1.43
C THR A 83 6.44 0.51 -0.45
N PHE A 84 7.11 -0.55 -0.88
CA PHE A 84 8.10 -1.26 -0.07
C PHE A 84 9.22 -0.33 0.40
N ALA A 85 9.77 0.47 -0.51
CA ALA A 85 10.80 1.45 -0.17
C ALA A 85 10.29 2.48 0.84
N SER A 86 9.04 2.94 0.72
CA SER A 86 8.42 3.86 1.67
C SER A 86 8.32 3.26 3.07
N LEU A 87 7.93 2.00 3.17
CA LEU A 87 7.77 1.28 4.43
C LEU A 87 9.12 0.94 5.09
N LEU A 88 10.18 0.85 4.29
CA LEU A 88 11.53 0.54 4.78
C LEU A 88 12.14 1.70 5.58
N LEU A 89 11.90 2.94 5.19
CA LEU A 89 12.53 4.11 5.78
C LEU A 89 12.26 4.27 7.29
N PRO A 90 11.03 4.12 7.81
CA PRO A 90 10.77 4.25 9.24
C PRO A 90 11.44 3.20 10.11
N ILE A 91 11.95 2.12 9.55
CA ILE A 91 12.70 1.09 10.27
C ILE A 91 14.09 1.57 10.62
N PHE A 92 14.71 2.37 9.75
CA PHE A 92 16.07 2.89 9.95
C PHE A 92 16.14 4.10 10.87
N GLY A 93 15.01 4.79 11.10
CA GLY A 93 14.97 5.96 11.95
C GLY A 93 13.56 6.48 12.16
N ASP A 94 13.44 7.50 13.00
CA ASP A 94 12.17 8.11 13.40
C ASP A 94 12.17 9.65 13.23
N GLY A 95 13.20 10.20 12.57
CA GLY A 95 13.31 11.64 12.34
C GLY A 95 12.17 12.19 11.48
N TYR A 96 11.83 13.46 11.69
CA TYR A 96 10.77 14.14 10.96
C TYR A 96 10.98 14.13 9.44
N THR A 97 12.21 14.47 8.99
CA THR A 97 12.56 14.45 7.57
C THR A 97 12.43 13.07 6.97
N LEU A 98 12.85 12.01 7.68
CA LEU A 98 12.75 10.64 7.23
C LEU A 98 11.29 10.23 7.05
N MET A 99 10.42 10.62 8.00
CA MET A 99 8.99 10.37 7.92
C MET A 99 8.34 11.13 6.77
N LEU A 100 8.75 12.38 6.50
CA LEU A 100 8.27 13.14 5.34
C LEU A 100 8.59 12.43 4.03
N ILE A 101 9.79 11.91 3.88
CA ILE A 101 10.22 11.16 2.68
C ILE A 101 9.43 9.86 2.57
N SER A 102 9.29 9.14 3.68
CA SER A 102 8.53 7.87 3.72
C SER A 102 7.09 8.06 3.27
N PHE A 103 6.38 9.03 3.83
CA PHE A 103 4.97 9.26 3.48
C PHE A 103 4.81 9.85 2.08
N SER A 104 5.78 10.63 1.60
CA SER A 104 5.81 11.08 0.20
C SER A 104 5.91 9.89 -0.76
N LEU A 105 6.82 8.96 -0.52
CA LEU A 105 6.94 7.74 -1.32
C LEU A 105 5.70 6.85 -1.21
N LEU A 106 5.08 6.79 -0.05
CA LEU A 106 3.83 6.05 0.15
C LEU A 106 2.70 6.63 -0.72
N GLY A 107 2.61 7.95 -0.78
CA GLY A 107 1.65 8.65 -1.64
C GLY A 107 1.90 8.40 -3.13
N ILE A 108 3.15 8.41 -3.56
CA ILE A 108 3.54 8.10 -4.94
C ILE A 108 3.20 6.65 -5.28
N GLY A 109 3.56 5.71 -4.42
CA GLY A 109 3.22 4.30 -4.59
C GLY A 109 1.71 4.07 -4.67
N ASN A 110 0.95 4.77 -3.86
CA ASN A 110 -0.51 4.71 -3.90
C ASN A 110 -1.09 5.23 -5.22
N ALA A 111 -0.56 6.33 -5.76
CA ALA A 111 -0.97 6.85 -7.07
C ALA A 111 -0.72 5.83 -8.19
N LEU A 112 0.47 5.21 -8.19
CA LEU A 112 0.81 4.15 -9.14
C LEU A 112 -0.14 2.96 -9.02
N MET A 113 -0.44 2.52 -7.81
CA MET A 113 -1.30 1.37 -7.54
C MET A 113 -2.74 1.64 -7.96
N GLN A 114 -3.34 2.71 -7.50
CA GLN A 114 -4.75 3.01 -7.76
C GLN A 114 -5.03 3.23 -9.25
N THR A 115 -4.10 3.86 -9.97
CA THR A 115 -4.26 4.12 -11.40
C THR A 115 -4.14 2.85 -12.23
N SER A 116 -3.34 1.87 -11.81
CA SER A 116 -3.00 0.70 -12.63
C SER A 116 -3.70 -0.60 -12.21
N LEU A 117 -4.08 -0.75 -10.94
CA LEU A 117 -4.62 -2.02 -10.44
C LEU A 117 -6.02 -2.34 -10.96
N ASN A 118 -6.92 -1.36 -10.97
CA ASN A 118 -8.27 -1.55 -11.51
C ASN A 118 -8.24 -1.92 -13.00
N PRO A 119 -7.47 -1.22 -13.85
CA PRO A 119 -7.27 -1.65 -15.24
C PRO A 119 -6.60 -3.03 -15.37
N LEU A 120 -5.68 -3.39 -14.47
CA LEU A 120 -5.07 -4.73 -14.49
C LEU A 120 -6.11 -5.82 -14.25
N LEU A 121 -7.02 -5.62 -13.31
CA LEU A 121 -8.10 -6.57 -13.04
C LEU A 121 -9.00 -6.76 -14.26
N SER A 122 -9.23 -5.72 -15.05
CA SER A 122 -10.02 -5.81 -16.28
C SER A 122 -9.38 -6.68 -17.37
N ASN A 123 -8.08 -6.95 -17.28
CA ASN A 123 -7.40 -7.92 -18.14
C ASN A 123 -7.70 -9.38 -17.78
N ILE A 124 -8.19 -9.62 -16.56
CA ILE A 124 -8.45 -10.96 -16.02
C ILE A 124 -9.93 -11.31 -16.09
N ILE A 125 -10.77 -10.34 -15.75
CA ILE A 125 -12.23 -10.48 -15.66
C ILE A 125 -12.90 -9.38 -16.46
N ALA A 126 -14.00 -9.73 -17.12
CA ALA A 126 -14.83 -8.79 -17.89
C ALA A 126 -16.31 -8.90 -17.52
N GLY A 127 -17.11 -7.93 -18.00
CA GLY A 127 -18.55 -7.91 -17.84
C GLY A 127 -19.01 -7.67 -16.40
N GLU A 128 -20.14 -8.27 -16.05
CA GLU A 128 -20.77 -8.08 -14.72
C GLU A 128 -19.88 -8.55 -13.55
N LYS A 129 -19.07 -9.58 -13.78
CA LYS A 129 -18.15 -10.11 -12.77
C LYS A 129 -17.03 -9.12 -12.42
N LEU A 130 -16.68 -8.22 -13.34
CA LEU A 130 -15.66 -7.21 -13.07
C LEU A 130 -16.09 -6.26 -11.94
N ALA A 131 -17.32 -5.76 -11.98
CA ALA A 131 -17.85 -4.85 -10.96
C ALA A 131 -17.84 -5.50 -9.57
N SER A 132 -18.34 -6.73 -9.47
CA SER A 132 -18.36 -7.45 -8.19
C SER A 132 -16.97 -7.79 -7.67
N THR A 133 -16.03 -8.11 -8.56
CA THR A 133 -14.63 -8.40 -8.19
C THR A 133 -13.90 -7.13 -7.75
N LEU A 134 -14.15 -5.99 -8.40
CA LEU A 134 -13.63 -4.69 -7.95
C LEU A 134 -14.15 -4.34 -6.55
N THR A 135 -15.44 -4.55 -6.30
CA THR A 135 -16.03 -4.33 -4.98
C THR A 135 -15.39 -5.24 -3.92
N PHE A 136 -15.17 -6.51 -4.24
CA PHE A 136 -14.45 -7.43 -3.36
C PHE A 136 -13.02 -6.97 -3.11
N GLY A 137 -12.32 -6.46 -4.12
CA GLY A 137 -11.00 -5.86 -3.97
C GLY A 137 -11.00 -4.68 -3.01
N GLN A 138 -12.00 -3.80 -3.10
CA GLN A 138 -12.14 -2.68 -2.15
C GLN A 138 -12.41 -3.18 -0.72
N PHE A 139 -13.16 -4.26 -0.56
CA PHE A 139 -13.33 -4.91 0.74
C PHE A 139 -12.00 -5.43 1.30
N VAL A 140 -11.18 -6.09 0.49
CA VAL A 140 -9.84 -6.55 0.88
C VAL A 140 -8.95 -5.37 1.28
N LYS A 141 -8.99 -4.28 0.51
CA LYS A 141 -8.31 -3.01 0.86
C LYS A 141 -8.74 -2.51 2.23
N ALA A 142 -10.03 -2.51 2.50
CA ALA A 142 -10.58 -2.04 3.77
C ALA A 142 -10.09 -2.86 4.96
N ILE A 143 -9.82 -4.16 4.78
CA ILE A 143 -9.23 -5.00 5.84
C ILE A 143 -7.85 -4.47 6.24
N ALA A 144 -7.00 -4.13 5.27
CA ALA A 144 -5.68 -3.55 5.56
C ALA A 144 -5.78 -2.22 6.32
N SER A 145 -6.69 -1.36 5.89
CA SER A 145 -6.94 -0.06 6.55
C SER A 145 -7.45 -0.25 7.99
N PHE A 146 -8.32 -1.23 8.19
CA PHE A 146 -8.87 -1.57 9.51
C PHE A 146 -7.80 -2.15 10.45
N LEU A 147 -6.90 -2.99 9.96
CA LEU A 147 -5.86 -3.64 10.76
C LEU A 147 -4.74 -2.68 11.19
N ALA A 148 -4.46 -1.64 10.43
CA ALA A 148 -3.32 -0.75 10.68
C ALA A 148 -3.33 -0.15 12.10
N PRO A 149 -4.42 0.45 12.61
CA PRO A 149 -4.45 0.97 13.98
C PRO A 149 -4.22 -0.10 15.04
N TYR A 150 -4.76 -1.30 14.83
CA TYR A 150 -4.62 -2.40 15.80
C TYR A 150 -3.19 -2.92 15.84
N ILE A 151 -2.55 -3.11 14.70
CA ILE A 151 -1.15 -3.55 14.65
C ILE A 151 -0.24 -2.50 15.30
N ALA A 152 -0.45 -1.23 15.03
CA ALA A 152 0.30 -0.14 15.64
C ALA A 152 0.10 -0.11 17.16
N MET A 153 -1.13 -0.26 17.62
CA MET A 153 -1.48 -0.31 19.04
C MET A 153 -0.82 -1.51 19.74
N TRP A 154 -0.91 -2.69 19.15
CA TRP A 154 -0.26 -3.89 19.71
C TRP A 154 1.25 -3.74 19.76
N GLY A 155 1.86 -3.10 18.77
CA GLY A 155 3.27 -2.76 18.77
C GLY A 155 3.64 -1.78 19.87
N ALA A 156 2.86 -0.72 20.04
CA ALA A 156 3.07 0.28 21.11
C ALA A 156 2.94 -0.32 22.50
N MET A 157 1.99 -1.25 22.69
CA MET A 157 1.78 -1.97 23.96
C MET A 157 2.73 -3.17 24.15
N GLN A 158 3.56 -3.47 23.17
CA GLN A 158 4.44 -4.65 23.13
C GLN A 158 3.69 -5.99 23.29
N ALA A 159 2.43 -6.03 22.86
CA ALA A 159 1.61 -7.24 22.84
C ALA A 159 2.07 -8.24 21.76
N ILE A 160 2.83 -7.78 20.77
CA ILE A 160 3.47 -8.58 19.72
C ILE A 160 4.98 -8.29 19.72
N PRO A 161 5.84 -9.20 19.17
CA PRO A 161 7.26 -8.93 19.01
C PRO A 161 7.51 -7.69 18.15
N THR A 162 8.23 -6.70 18.67
CA THR A 162 8.46 -5.42 17.97
C THR A 162 9.91 -5.17 17.57
N PHE A 163 10.84 -5.97 18.08
CA PHE A 163 12.29 -5.80 17.84
C PHE A 163 12.79 -4.38 18.13
N GLY A 164 12.20 -3.71 19.13
CA GLY A 164 12.55 -2.35 19.54
C GLY A 164 11.85 -1.23 18.72
N LEU A 165 11.00 -1.57 17.77
CA LEU A 165 10.31 -0.57 16.92
C LEU A 165 9.04 0.02 17.56
N GLY A 166 8.43 -0.68 18.54
CA GLY A 166 7.17 -0.26 19.13
C GLY A 166 6.05 -0.23 18.08
N TRP A 167 5.30 0.87 17.98
CA TRP A 167 4.22 1.02 17.00
C TRP A 167 4.72 0.91 15.55
N ARG A 168 5.98 1.23 15.28
CA ARG A 168 6.58 1.14 13.94
C ARG A 168 6.70 -0.29 13.41
N VAL A 169 6.41 -1.30 14.21
CA VAL A 169 6.31 -2.70 13.74
C VAL A 169 5.27 -2.85 12.62
N LEU A 170 4.32 -1.93 12.51
CA LEU A 170 3.37 -1.87 11.40
C LEU A 170 4.07 -1.87 10.03
N PHE A 171 5.18 -1.17 9.91
CA PHE A 171 5.92 -1.06 8.64
C PHE A 171 6.53 -2.40 8.21
N PRO A 172 7.30 -3.13 9.04
CA PRO A 172 7.76 -4.47 8.67
C PRO A 172 6.66 -5.46 8.35
N VAL A 173 5.54 -5.43 9.08
CA VAL A 173 4.41 -6.32 8.83
C VAL A 173 3.86 -6.09 7.42
N TYR A 174 3.63 -4.85 7.04
CA TYR A 174 3.16 -4.53 5.70
C TYR A 174 4.22 -4.75 4.62
N MET A 175 5.51 -4.58 4.94
CA MET A 175 6.60 -4.92 4.03
C MET A 175 6.59 -6.39 3.63
N VAL A 176 6.40 -7.30 4.57
CA VAL A 176 6.31 -8.74 4.30
C VAL A 176 5.18 -9.02 3.31
N ILE A 177 4.02 -8.41 3.52
CA ILE A 177 2.87 -8.58 2.63
C ILE A 177 3.17 -7.99 1.24
N ALA A 178 3.84 -6.84 1.17
CA ALA A 178 4.26 -6.23 -0.10
C ALA A 178 5.23 -7.15 -0.87
N VAL A 179 6.17 -7.80 -0.20
CA VAL A 179 7.09 -8.77 -0.80
C VAL A 179 6.33 -9.96 -1.38
N PHE A 180 5.37 -10.52 -0.64
CA PHE A 180 4.53 -11.60 -1.15
C PHE A 180 3.74 -11.16 -2.39
N ALA A 181 3.18 -9.95 -2.37
CA ALA A 181 2.47 -9.41 -3.52
C ALA A 181 3.38 -9.25 -4.75
N ILE A 182 4.59 -8.73 -4.57
CA ILE A 182 5.59 -8.57 -5.64
C ILE A 182 5.93 -9.93 -6.25
N VAL A 183 6.26 -10.91 -5.42
CA VAL A 183 6.68 -12.24 -5.87
C VAL A 183 5.54 -12.94 -6.59
N LEU A 184 4.36 -12.99 -5.99
CA LEU A 184 3.21 -13.70 -6.56
C LEU A 184 2.72 -13.03 -7.84
N LEU A 185 2.64 -11.71 -7.88
CA LEU A 185 2.24 -11.00 -9.10
C LEU A 185 3.30 -11.14 -10.20
N GLY A 186 4.57 -11.05 -9.84
CA GLY A 186 5.68 -11.20 -10.79
C GLY A 186 5.71 -12.58 -11.45
N LEU A 187 5.40 -13.63 -10.70
CA LEU A 187 5.36 -15.00 -11.19
C LEU A 187 4.08 -15.36 -11.95
N THR A 188 3.02 -14.58 -11.81
CA THR A 188 1.73 -14.87 -12.43
C THR A 188 1.64 -14.25 -13.81
N PRO A 189 1.35 -15.01 -14.88
CA PRO A 189 1.18 -14.49 -16.22
C PRO A 189 -0.19 -13.77 -16.33
N ILE A 190 -0.12 -12.46 -16.49
CA ILE A 190 -1.32 -11.61 -16.69
C ILE A 190 -1.11 -10.69 -17.89
#